data_e6dbba539f4d9229b6ef35d03dbd5ec3
#
_entry.id   e6dbba539f4d9229b6ef35d03dbd5ec3
#
_cell.length_a   1.000
_cell.length_b   1.000
_cell.length_c   1.000
_cell.angle_alpha   90.00
_cell.angle_beta   90.00
_cell.angle_gamma   90.00
#
_symmetry.space_group_name_H-M   'P 1'
#
loop_
_entity.id
_entity.type
_entity.pdbx_description
1 polymer ?
#
loop_
_entity_poly.entity_id
_entity_poly.type
_entity_poly.pdbx_seq_one_letter_code
_entity_poly.pdbx_strand_id
1 'polypeptide(L)'
;MILFFVNMPIQKSAGAIIFRRDQNKIKYLLIKYELGHWEFTRGLIEKGEKIEDTAKREIEEEVGIKDIKFIPGFKEWFKFFYKREGENIMKIVTFLLAKTKTKDVKLSFEHSDYKWLDYDQALKLLTYDNSKEIFKKAHKFLLKNEKF
;
A
#
# COMPACT_ATOMS: atom_id res chain seq x y z
N MET A 1 11.01 -7.19 31.71
CA MET A 1 10.32 -7.55 30.44
C MET A 1 9.43 -6.46 29.88
N ILE A 2 8.57 -5.86 30.70
CA ILE A 2 7.70 -4.74 30.30
C ILE A 2 8.53 -3.52 29.82
N LEU A 3 9.60 -3.18 30.53
CA LEU A 3 10.48 -2.07 30.16
C LEU A 3 11.15 -2.26 28.79
N PHE A 4 11.42 -3.53 28.42
CA PHE A 4 12.02 -3.85 27.14
C PHE A 4 11.06 -3.49 25.97
N PHE A 5 9.76 -3.78 26.11
CA PHE A 5 8.79 -3.45 25.08
C PHE A 5 8.45 -1.95 25.03
N VAL A 6 8.42 -1.29 26.18
CA VAL A 6 8.14 0.15 26.27
C VAL A 6 9.18 0.97 25.49
N ASN A 7 10.44 0.51 25.47
CA ASN A 7 11.54 1.21 24.80
C ASN A 7 11.74 0.78 23.34
N MET A 8 10.91 -0.13 22.79
CA MET A 8 11.04 -0.55 21.42
C MET A 8 10.54 0.53 20.48
N PRO A 9 11.38 0.98 19.52
CA PRO A 9 10.92 1.94 18.52
C PRO A 9 9.80 1.38 17.67
N ILE A 10 8.82 2.24 17.37
CA ILE A 10 7.68 1.91 16.52
C ILE A 10 7.73 2.81 15.30
N GLN A 11 7.74 2.20 14.11
CA GLN A 11 7.60 2.91 12.85
C GLN A 11 6.21 2.68 12.30
N LYS A 12 5.57 3.75 11.81
CA LYS A 12 4.25 3.67 11.20
C LYS A 12 4.33 4.11 9.75
N SER A 13 3.82 3.28 8.87
CA SER A 13 3.70 3.57 7.45
C SER A 13 2.24 3.51 7.03
N ALA A 14 1.91 4.25 6.00
CA ALA A 14 0.60 4.20 5.38
C ALA A 14 0.74 4.17 3.86
N GLY A 15 -0.19 3.51 3.22
CA GLY A 15 -0.23 3.43 1.78
C GLY A 15 -1.61 3.08 1.28
N ALA A 16 -1.70 2.75 0.02
CA ALA A 16 -2.98 2.44 -0.59
C ALA A 16 -2.87 1.34 -1.64
N ILE A 17 -3.90 0.52 -1.67
CA ILE A 17 -4.17 -0.37 -2.79
C ILE A 17 -4.90 0.47 -3.82
N ILE A 18 -4.26 0.70 -4.96
CA ILE A 18 -4.79 1.55 -6.02
C ILE A 18 -5.45 0.69 -7.08
N PHE A 19 -6.69 1.02 -7.42
CA PHE A 19 -7.38 0.32 -8.50
C PHE A 19 -8.01 1.30 -9.48
N ARG A 20 -8.26 0.81 -10.69
CA ARG A 20 -9.05 1.49 -11.70
C ARG A 20 -9.97 0.48 -12.37
N ARG A 21 -11.05 0.96 -12.95
CA ARG A 21 -11.93 0.10 -13.72
C ARG A 21 -11.63 0.29 -15.21
N ASP A 22 -11.50 -0.84 -15.90
CA ASP A 22 -11.23 -0.89 -17.32
C ASP A 22 -12.26 -1.84 -17.93
N GLN A 23 -13.29 -1.29 -18.60
CA GLN A 23 -14.35 -2.06 -19.22
C GLN A 23 -14.96 -3.11 -18.27
N ASN A 24 -15.37 -2.68 -17.09
CA ASN A 24 -15.95 -3.51 -16.02
C ASN A 24 -14.94 -4.45 -15.32
N LYS A 25 -13.68 -4.40 -15.69
CA LYS A 25 -12.63 -5.15 -15.00
C LYS A 25 -11.90 -4.26 -14.02
N ILE A 26 -11.55 -4.83 -12.88
CA ILE A 26 -10.77 -4.13 -11.87
C ILE A 26 -9.29 -4.41 -12.15
N LYS A 27 -8.50 -3.35 -12.30
CA LYS A 27 -7.06 -3.43 -12.44
C LYS A 27 -6.39 -2.80 -11.24
N TYR A 28 -5.41 -3.48 -10.69
CA TYR A 28 -4.66 -3.05 -9.52
C TYR A 28 -3.25 -2.65 -9.89
N LEU A 29 -2.74 -1.61 -9.24
CA LEU A 29 -1.39 -1.11 -9.50
C LEU A 29 -0.38 -1.71 -8.53
N LEU A 30 0.61 -2.38 -9.06
CA LEU A 30 1.78 -2.82 -8.30
C LEU A 30 3.01 -2.11 -8.81
N ILE A 31 3.93 -1.79 -7.91
CA ILE A 31 5.20 -1.17 -8.25
C ILE A 31 6.35 -2.05 -7.77
N LYS A 32 7.45 -2.03 -8.51
CA LYS A 32 8.64 -2.78 -8.17
C LYS A 32 9.67 -1.84 -7.55
N TYR A 33 10.05 -2.15 -6.32
CA TYR A 33 11.10 -1.41 -5.62
C TYR A 33 12.48 -1.83 -6.14
N GLU A 34 13.48 -0.97 -5.97
CA GLU A 34 14.82 -1.25 -6.48
C GLU A 34 15.39 -2.58 -5.98
N LEU A 35 15.07 -2.97 -4.76
CA LEU A 35 15.51 -4.24 -4.20
C LEU A 35 14.80 -5.45 -4.80
N GLY A 36 13.85 -5.24 -5.71
CA GLY A 36 13.21 -6.30 -6.48
C GLY A 36 11.87 -6.78 -5.98
N HIS A 37 11.38 -6.30 -4.85
CA HIS A 37 10.06 -6.70 -4.35
C HIS A 37 8.94 -5.89 -5.00
N TRP A 38 7.80 -6.54 -5.19
CA TRP A 38 6.57 -5.93 -5.72
C TRP A 38 5.62 -5.63 -4.58
N GLU A 39 5.09 -4.41 -4.54
CA GLU A 39 4.27 -3.94 -3.44
C GLU A 39 3.30 -2.84 -3.90
N PHE A 40 2.38 -2.45 -3.03
CA PHE A 40 1.57 -1.26 -3.18
C PHE A 40 2.36 -0.02 -2.77
N THR A 41 1.86 1.16 -3.14
CA THR A 41 2.47 2.43 -2.70
C THR A 41 2.35 2.56 -1.19
N ARG A 42 3.43 2.95 -0.52
CA ARG A 42 3.44 3.21 0.92
C ARG A 42 4.69 3.99 1.33
N GLY A 43 4.61 4.64 2.46
CA GLY A 43 5.76 5.30 3.06
C GLY A 43 5.51 5.66 4.52
N LEU A 44 6.54 6.19 5.16
CA LEU A 44 6.47 6.56 6.57
C LEU A 44 5.52 7.73 6.79
N ILE A 45 4.73 7.65 7.86
CA ILE A 45 3.86 8.73 8.28
C ILE A 45 4.74 9.82 8.88
N GLU A 46 4.67 11.02 8.32
CA GLU A 46 5.44 12.16 8.79
C GLU A 46 4.66 12.89 9.90
N LYS A 47 5.40 13.67 10.68
CA LYS A 47 4.83 14.41 11.82
C LYS A 47 3.65 15.26 11.34
N GLY A 48 2.50 15.12 12.02
CA GLY A 48 1.30 15.89 11.71
C GLY A 48 0.44 15.30 10.60
N GLU A 49 0.89 14.24 9.93
CA GLU A 49 0.11 13.58 8.89
C GLU A 49 -0.87 12.57 9.48
N LYS A 50 -2.06 12.53 8.89
CA LYS A 50 -3.01 11.44 9.09
C LYS A 50 -2.69 10.33 8.07
N ILE A 51 -3.27 9.16 8.27
CA ILE A 51 -3.08 8.01 7.36
C ILE A 51 -3.41 8.40 5.91
N GLU A 52 -4.53 9.08 5.67
CA GLU A 52 -4.91 9.52 4.32
C GLU A 52 -3.90 10.50 3.71
N ASP A 53 -3.39 11.42 4.52
CA ASP A 53 -2.40 12.40 4.06
C ASP A 53 -1.14 11.71 3.56
N THR A 54 -0.65 10.76 4.34
CA THR A 54 0.53 9.97 3.98
C THR A 54 0.30 9.14 2.73
N ALA A 55 -0.81 8.42 2.69
CA ALA A 55 -1.15 7.59 1.53
C ALA A 55 -1.23 8.42 0.26
N LYS A 56 -1.89 9.58 0.31
CA LYS A 56 -2.01 10.48 -0.84
C LYS A 56 -0.67 11.04 -1.28
N ARG A 57 0.14 11.50 -0.34
CA ARG A 57 1.47 12.03 -0.62
C ARG A 57 2.35 10.96 -1.27
N GLU A 58 2.37 9.76 -0.73
CA GLU A 58 3.18 8.67 -1.26
C GLU A 58 2.72 8.26 -2.67
N ILE A 59 1.42 8.25 -2.93
CA ILE A 59 0.91 7.98 -4.28
C ILE A 59 1.43 9.02 -5.27
N GLU A 60 1.35 10.29 -4.93
CA GLU A 60 1.84 11.36 -5.81
C GLU A 60 3.36 11.26 -6.03
N GLU A 61 4.12 11.01 -4.95
CA GLU A 61 5.58 10.88 -5.04
C GLU A 61 6.03 9.64 -5.81
N GLU A 62 5.40 8.50 -5.57
CA GLU A 62 5.87 7.23 -6.12
C GLU A 62 5.37 6.96 -7.54
N VAL A 63 4.15 7.35 -7.87
CA VAL A 63 3.52 7.01 -9.16
C VAL A 63 2.92 8.20 -9.92
N GLY A 64 2.95 9.40 -9.35
CA GLY A 64 2.50 10.62 -10.03
C GLY A 64 1.01 10.73 -10.27
N ILE A 65 0.18 9.95 -9.58
CA ILE A 65 -1.27 9.98 -9.73
C ILE A 65 -1.87 10.98 -8.72
N LYS A 66 -2.70 11.90 -9.22
CA LYS A 66 -3.29 12.98 -8.42
C LYS A 66 -4.80 12.86 -8.21
N ASP A 67 -5.49 12.12 -9.06
CA ASP A 67 -6.95 11.99 -9.02
C ASP A 67 -7.44 10.87 -8.10
N ILE A 68 -6.86 10.75 -6.93
CA ILE A 68 -7.19 9.67 -6.01
C ILE A 68 -8.49 9.96 -5.27
N LYS A 69 -9.34 8.95 -5.20
CA LYS A 69 -10.53 8.95 -4.35
C LYS A 69 -10.46 7.74 -3.42
N PHE A 70 -10.33 8.00 -2.13
CA PHE A 70 -10.34 6.92 -1.14
C PHE A 70 -11.74 6.34 -0.99
N ILE A 71 -11.81 5.02 -0.90
CA ILE A 71 -13.07 4.31 -0.75
C ILE A 71 -13.38 4.18 0.73
N PRO A 72 -14.52 4.72 1.18
CA PRO A 72 -14.87 4.63 2.60
C PRO A 72 -15.15 3.20 3.01
N GLY A 73 -14.83 2.88 4.25
CA GLY A 73 -15.12 1.58 4.84
C GLY A 73 -14.01 0.56 4.72
N PHE A 74 -12.93 0.85 4.02
CA PHE A 74 -11.79 -0.06 3.96
C PHE A 74 -10.55 0.56 4.57
N LYS A 75 -10.01 -0.13 5.58
CA LYS A 75 -8.76 0.19 6.23
C LYS A 75 -8.27 -1.05 6.94
N GLU A 76 -7.11 -1.53 6.54
CA GLU A 76 -6.52 -2.74 7.11
C GLU A 76 -5.07 -2.50 7.43
N TRP A 77 -4.55 -3.20 8.44
CA TRP A 77 -3.18 -3.02 8.86
C TRP A 77 -2.57 -4.34 9.32
N PHE A 78 -1.25 -4.39 9.30
CA PHE A 78 -0.48 -5.48 9.90
C PHE A 78 0.76 -4.92 10.57
N LYS A 79 1.36 -5.71 11.44
CA LYS A 79 2.61 -5.36 12.10
C LYS A 79 3.63 -6.45 11.91
N PHE A 80 4.91 -6.07 11.89
CA PHE A 80 6.00 -7.01 11.90
C PHE A 80 7.20 -6.41 12.62
N PHE A 81 8.14 -7.27 12.99
CA PHE A 81 9.34 -6.87 13.71
C PHE A 81 10.55 -7.10 12.82
N TYR A 82 11.49 -6.18 12.89
CA TYR A 82 12.76 -6.34 12.18
C TYR A 82 13.89 -5.72 13.00
N LYS A 83 15.13 -6.08 12.66
CA LYS A 83 16.32 -5.53 13.33
C LYS A 83 16.98 -4.51 12.43
N ARG A 84 17.33 -3.38 13.05
CA ARG A 84 18.09 -2.33 12.40
C ARG A 84 19.22 -1.94 13.35
N GLU A 85 20.46 -2.11 12.89
CA GLU A 85 21.65 -1.81 13.69
C GLU A 85 21.62 -2.50 15.08
N GLY A 86 21.18 -3.76 15.11
CA GLY A 86 21.09 -4.56 16.33
C GLY A 86 19.89 -4.25 17.21
N GLU A 87 19.06 -3.28 16.84
CA GLU A 87 17.90 -2.88 17.60
C GLU A 87 16.61 -3.44 17.00
N ASN A 88 15.73 -3.96 17.85
CA ASN A 88 14.41 -4.45 17.41
C ASN A 88 13.49 -3.28 17.16
N ILE A 89 12.86 -3.28 15.99
CA ILE A 89 11.89 -2.24 15.59
C ILE A 89 10.58 -2.93 15.25
N MET A 90 9.48 -2.39 15.76
CA MET A 90 8.13 -2.81 15.36
C MET A 90 7.64 -1.88 14.26
N LYS A 91 7.19 -2.44 13.14
CA LYS A 91 6.62 -1.64 12.05
C LYS A 91 5.15 -1.96 11.90
N ILE A 92 4.34 -0.90 11.85
CA ILE A 92 2.90 -1.00 11.57
C ILE A 92 2.66 -0.40 10.20
N VAL A 93 2.02 -1.17 9.32
CA VAL A 93 1.69 -0.72 7.96
C VAL A 93 0.18 -0.74 7.80
N THR A 94 -0.40 0.41 7.43
CA THR A 94 -1.83 0.55 7.19
C THR A 94 -2.08 0.82 5.72
N PHE A 95 -2.99 0.07 5.11
CA PHE A 95 -3.42 0.27 3.73
C PHE A 95 -4.86 0.74 3.65
N LEU A 96 -5.06 1.78 2.86
CA LEU A 96 -6.37 2.24 2.42
C LEU A 96 -6.62 1.70 1.00
N LEU A 97 -7.81 1.94 0.50
CA LEU A 97 -8.20 1.56 -0.86
C LEU A 97 -8.50 2.82 -1.64
N ALA A 98 -7.88 2.98 -2.81
CA ALA A 98 -7.96 4.21 -3.58
C ALA A 98 -8.32 3.92 -5.04
N LYS A 99 -9.27 4.69 -5.56
CA LYS A 99 -9.70 4.61 -6.95
C LYS A 99 -9.09 5.73 -7.76
N THR A 100 -8.67 5.41 -8.98
CA THR A 100 -8.20 6.41 -9.93
C THR A 100 -8.78 6.13 -11.31
N LYS A 101 -8.87 7.18 -12.14
CA LYS A 101 -9.16 7.06 -13.58
C LYS A 101 -7.88 7.15 -14.40
N THR A 102 -6.76 7.46 -13.76
CA THR A 102 -5.47 7.66 -14.43
C THR A 102 -4.78 6.34 -14.66
N LYS A 103 -4.45 6.05 -15.90
CA LYS A 103 -3.71 4.85 -16.29
C LYS A 103 -2.20 5.10 -16.32
N ASP A 104 -1.80 6.31 -16.70
CA ASP A 104 -0.39 6.65 -16.87
C ASP A 104 0.30 6.82 -15.52
N VAL A 105 1.41 6.14 -15.36
CA VAL A 105 2.20 6.14 -14.14
C VAL A 105 3.55 6.77 -14.42
N LYS A 106 3.96 7.70 -13.55
CA LYS A 106 5.28 8.31 -13.58
C LYS A 106 6.02 7.88 -12.33
N LEU A 107 6.89 6.89 -12.48
CA LEU A 107 7.62 6.32 -11.35
C LEU A 107 8.67 7.29 -10.79
N SER A 108 8.82 7.28 -9.47
CA SER A 108 9.96 7.93 -8.83
C SER A 108 11.23 7.11 -9.11
N PHE A 109 12.38 7.71 -8.85
CA PHE A 109 13.67 7.03 -9.06
C PHE A 109 13.90 5.82 -8.14
N GLU A 110 13.09 5.69 -7.08
CA GLU A 110 13.18 4.56 -6.13
C GLU A 110 12.53 3.29 -6.66
N HIS A 111 11.83 3.38 -7.79
CA HIS A 111 11.07 2.27 -8.35
C HIS A 111 11.52 1.98 -9.78
N SER A 112 11.58 0.70 -10.14
CA SER A 112 12.11 0.27 -11.43
C SER A 112 11.04 -0.16 -12.44
N ASP A 113 9.83 -0.46 -11.99
CA ASP A 113 8.77 -0.94 -12.86
C ASP A 113 7.40 -0.77 -12.22
N TYR A 114 6.34 -0.83 -13.01
CA TYR A 114 4.96 -0.88 -12.53
C TYR A 114 4.13 -1.75 -13.44
N LYS A 115 3.03 -2.28 -12.91
CA LYS A 115 2.07 -3.06 -13.68
C LYS A 115 0.65 -2.82 -13.19
N TRP A 116 -0.27 -2.69 -14.14
CA TRP A 116 -1.70 -2.77 -13.88
C TRP A 116 -2.14 -4.20 -14.13
N LEU A 117 -2.62 -4.88 -13.11
CA LEU A 117 -2.90 -6.31 -13.16
C LEU A 117 -4.31 -6.62 -12.66
N ASP A 118 -4.90 -7.70 -13.18
CA ASP A 118 -6.11 -8.23 -12.56
C ASP A 118 -5.77 -8.84 -11.19
N TYR A 119 -6.81 -9.23 -10.47
CA TYR A 119 -6.64 -9.72 -9.10
C TYR A 119 -5.69 -10.92 -9.01
N ASP A 120 -5.90 -11.94 -9.84
CA ASP A 120 -5.10 -13.18 -9.75
C ASP A 120 -3.63 -12.92 -10.07
N GLN A 121 -3.37 -12.13 -11.11
CA GLN A 121 -2.01 -11.77 -11.50
C GLN A 121 -1.32 -10.94 -10.41
N ALA A 122 -2.03 -9.97 -9.85
CA ALA A 122 -1.48 -9.12 -8.80
C ALA A 122 -1.18 -9.92 -7.52
N LEU A 123 -2.10 -10.82 -7.15
CA LEU A 123 -1.90 -11.65 -5.96
C LEU A 123 -0.66 -12.54 -6.08
N LYS A 124 -0.42 -13.09 -7.27
CA LYS A 124 0.77 -13.91 -7.52
C LYS A 124 2.05 -13.10 -7.50
N LEU A 125 2.00 -11.87 -8.01
CA LEU A 125 3.20 -11.03 -8.14
C LEU A 125 3.63 -10.38 -6.83
N LEU A 126 2.69 -10.05 -5.94
CA LEU A 126 3.01 -9.47 -4.64
C LEU A 126 4.05 -10.32 -3.90
N THR A 127 5.07 -9.67 -3.35
CA THR A 127 6.17 -10.37 -2.70
C THR A 127 5.84 -10.85 -1.28
N TYR A 128 5.11 -10.04 -0.51
CA TYR A 128 4.92 -10.30 0.92
C TYR A 128 3.56 -10.88 1.24
N ASP A 129 3.54 -11.92 2.09
CA ASP A 129 2.29 -12.58 2.49
C ASP A 129 1.34 -11.65 3.24
N ASN A 130 1.87 -10.76 4.07
CA ASN A 130 1.04 -9.80 4.78
C ASN A 130 0.25 -8.90 3.82
N SER A 131 0.90 -8.44 2.76
CA SER A 131 0.24 -7.61 1.74
C SER A 131 -0.78 -8.42 0.94
N LYS A 132 -0.47 -9.68 0.66
CA LYS A 132 -1.41 -10.58 -0.04
C LYS A 132 -2.70 -10.76 0.77
N GLU A 133 -2.60 -10.93 2.09
CA GLU A 133 -3.77 -11.11 2.94
C GLU A 133 -4.66 -9.86 2.96
N ILE A 134 -4.06 -8.68 3.05
CA ILE A 134 -4.81 -7.43 2.98
C ILE A 134 -5.43 -7.23 1.59
N PHE A 135 -4.70 -7.60 0.54
CA PHE A 135 -5.19 -7.51 -0.82
C PHE A 135 -6.43 -8.38 -1.05
N LYS A 136 -6.44 -9.60 -0.52
CA LYS A 136 -7.62 -10.47 -0.58
C LYS A 136 -8.83 -9.80 0.04
N LYS A 137 -8.65 -9.15 1.18
CA LYS A 137 -9.74 -8.41 1.85
C LYS A 137 -10.23 -7.24 1.01
N ALA A 138 -9.32 -6.49 0.39
CA ALA A 138 -9.67 -5.36 -0.45
C ALA A 138 -10.49 -5.78 -1.67
N HIS A 139 -10.06 -6.85 -2.33
CA HIS A 139 -10.77 -7.36 -3.50
C HIS A 139 -12.18 -7.84 -3.14
N LYS A 140 -12.29 -8.60 -2.05
CA LYS A 140 -13.59 -9.05 -1.53
C LYS A 140 -14.50 -7.87 -1.19
N PHE A 141 -13.93 -6.82 -0.59
CA PHE A 141 -14.68 -5.60 -0.28
C PHE A 141 -15.22 -4.93 -1.55
N LEU A 142 -14.40 -4.82 -2.59
CA LEU A 142 -14.83 -4.22 -3.86
C LEU A 142 -15.91 -5.04 -4.55
N LEU A 143 -15.83 -6.36 -4.50
CA LEU A 143 -16.85 -7.21 -5.11
C LEU A 143 -18.21 -7.07 -4.42
N LYS A 144 -18.22 -6.78 -3.12
CA LYS A 144 -19.46 -6.56 -2.37
C LYS A 144 -20.00 -5.14 -2.54
N ASN A 145 -19.17 -4.19 -2.96
CA ASN A 145 -19.52 -2.78 -3.08
C ASN A 145 -19.28 -2.31 -4.52
N GLU A 146 -20.05 -2.88 -5.45
CA GLU A 146 -19.88 -2.65 -6.89
C GLU A 146 -20.06 -1.21 -7.33
N LYS A 147 -20.66 -0.35 -6.49
CA LYS A 147 -20.85 1.06 -6.80
C LYS A 147 -19.55 1.88 -6.86
N PHE A 148 -18.48 1.34 -6.36
CA PHE A 148 -17.19 2.04 -6.33
C PHE A 148 -16.34 1.80 -7.57
#